data_fca7c6937ab6037668ee348638c09aa6
#
_entry.id   fca7c6937ab6037668ee348638c09aa6
#
_cell.length_a   1.000
_cell.length_b   1.000
_cell.length_c   1.000
_cell.angle_alpha   90.00
_cell.angle_beta   90.00
_cell.angle_gamma   90.00
#
_symmetry.space_group_name_H-M   'P 1'
#
loop_
_entity.id
_entity.type
_entity.pdbx_description
1 polymer ?
#
loop_
_entity_poly.entity_id
_entity_poly.type
_entity_poly.pdbx_seq_one_letter_code
_entity_poly.pdbx_strand_id
1 'polypeptide(L)'
;MMFKLRFPASKVPYWAGRYLNGANDGALRNRLRPVVRARGYLTRGEFLEICKWKSPRSQPRCAQNDEFTVLTVTKAALDTGDEPLKIDLLRTLKGVEWPTASTLLHVCDRRPYAILDYRALWSLGHAEPPRYTMELWLAYLQFTRDLARRLSIDIGALDRALWQYSKERQPGGGSTQPSPAPRRSASRQP
;
A
#
# COMPACT_ATOMS: atom_id res chain seq x y z
N MET A 1 -12.28 4.39 -14.92
CA MET A 1 -11.45 5.44 -14.29
C MET A 1 -10.10 5.45 -15.01
N MET A 2 -9.60 6.62 -15.45
CA MET A 2 -8.38 6.67 -16.28
C MET A 2 -7.23 7.26 -15.45
N PHE A 3 -6.20 6.46 -15.20
CA PHE A 3 -4.95 6.93 -14.58
C PHE A 3 -4.02 7.51 -15.64
N LYS A 4 -3.36 8.62 -15.30
CA LYS A 4 -2.37 9.25 -16.15
C LYS A 4 -1.27 9.88 -15.29
N LEU A 5 -0.01 9.59 -15.60
CA LEU A 5 1.11 10.26 -14.95
C LEU A 5 1.04 11.79 -15.14
N ARG A 6 1.21 12.54 -14.04
CA ARG A 6 1.37 14.01 -14.08
C ARG A 6 2.76 14.45 -14.54
N PHE A 7 3.67 13.52 -14.82
CA PHE A 7 5.03 13.77 -15.29
C PHE A 7 5.41 12.79 -16.39
N PRO A 8 6.41 13.11 -17.21
CA PRO A 8 6.87 12.21 -18.27
C PRO A 8 7.36 10.88 -17.70
N ALA A 9 6.95 9.77 -18.31
CA ALA A 9 7.32 8.43 -17.88
C ALA A 9 8.85 8.22 -17.82
N SER A 10 9.60 8.86 -18.72
CA SER A 10 11.07 8.88 -18.72
C SER A 10 11.70 9.48 -17.45
N LYS A 11 10.93 10.23 -16.66
CA LYS A 11 11.38 10.82 -15.38
C LYS A 11 11.11 9.92 -14.17
N VAL A 12 10.55 8.73 -14.35
CA VAL A 12 10.34 7.79 -13.24
C VAL A 12 11.66 7.46 -12.52
N PRO A 13 12.78 7.11 -13.19
CA PRO A 13 14.04 6.85 -12.51
C PRO A 13 14.57 8.07 -11.72
N TYR A 14 14.41 9.27 -12.27
CA TYR A 14 14.80 10.51 -11.62
C TYR A 14 14.01 10.70 -10.30
N TRP A 15 12.69 10.56 -10.33
CA TRP A 15 11.85 10.73 -9.14
C TRP A 15 12.08 9.62 -8.10
N ALA A 16 12.28 8.38 -8.56
CA ALA A 16 12.61 7.27 -7.67
C ALA A 16 13.94 7.49 -6.94
N GLY A 17 14.95 8.03 -7.63
CA GLY A 17 16.26 8.34 -7.05
C GLY A 17 16.24 9.49 -6.05
N ARG A 18 15.24 10.38 -6.12
CA ARG A 18 15.05 11.48 -5.15
C ARG A 18 14.32 11.09 -3.88
N TYR A 19 13.81 9.89 -3.82
CA TYR A 19 13.07 9.40 -2.64
C TYR A 19 13.99 9.23 -1.43
N LEU A 20 14.06 10.26 -0.60
CA LEU A 20 14.94 10.33 0.56
C LEU A 20 14.31 9.78 1.86
N ASN A 21 12.99 9.63 1.90
CA ASN A 21 12.28 9.10 3.09
C ASN A 21 12.43 7.59 3.29
N GLY A 22 13.13 6.94 2.43
CA GLY A 22 13.05 5.51 2.28
C GLY A 22 14.31 4.75 2.64
N ALA A 23 15.21 5.32 3.42
CA ALA A 23 16.30 4.50 3.99
C ALA A 23 15.75 3.20 4.64
N ASN A 24 14.49 3.22 5.10
CA ASN A 24 13.87 2.08 5.78
C ASN A 24 12.91 1.24 4.91
N ASP A 25 12.35 1.77 3.81
CA ASP A 25 11.43 1.00 2.94
C ASP A 25 12.17 -0.16 2.24
N GLY A 26 13.26 0.16 1.55
CA GLY A 26 14.11 -0.85 0.92
C GLY A 26 14.69 -1.84 1.92
N ALA A 27 15.16 -1.35 3.08
CA ALA A 27 15.70 -2.19 4.14
C ALA A 27 14.62 -3.10 4.72
N LEU A 28 13.43 -2.58 5.02
CA LEU A 28 12.29 -3.34 5.52
C LEU A 28 11.88 -4.43 4.51
N ARG A 29 11.69 -4.05 3.26
CA ARG A 29 11.31 -4.96 2.17
C ARG A 29 12.37 -6.04 1.94
N ASN A 30 13.64 -5.66 1.85
CA ASN A 30 14.73 -6.61 1.58
C ASN A 30 14.92 -7.61 2.73
N ARG A 31 14.67 -7.19 3.97
CA ARG A 31 14.76 -8.06 5.14
C ARG A 31 13.54 -8.98 5.28
N LEU A 32 12.32 -8.45 5.16
CA LEU A 32 11.11 -9.23 5.42
C LEU A 32 10.68 -10.11 4.25
N ARG A 33 10.80 -9.61 3.03
CA ARG A 33 10.31 -10.32 1.83
C ARG A 33 10.81 -11.75 1.69
N PRO A 34 12.11 -12.05 1.77
CA PRO A 34 12.57 -13.44 1.61
C PRO A 34 12.04 -14.36 2.71
N VAL A 35 12.04 -13.89 3.95
CA VAL A 35 11.59 -14.69 5.10
C VAL A 35 10.09 -14.96 5.03
N VAL A 36 9.29 -13.92 4.76
CA VAL A 36 7.83 -14.05 4.67
C VAL A 36 7.43 -14.92 3.47
N ARG A 37 8.11 -14.77 2.34
CA ARG A 37 7.84 -15.61 1.15
C ARG A 37 8.17 -17.09 1.35
N ALA A 38 9.21 -17.38 2.12
CA ALA A 38 9.56 -18.76 2.46
C ALA A 38 8.55 -19.38 3.42
N ARG A 39 8.10 -18.61 4.41
CA ARG A 39 7.20 -19.06 5.46
C ARG A 39 5.70 -18.98 5.08
N GLY A 40 5.33 -18.03 4.24
CA GLY A 40 3.96 -17.85 3.75
C GLY A 40 3.04 -17.01 4.65
N TYR A 41 3.54 -16.40 5.73
CA TYR A 41 2.76 -15.56 6.64
C TYR A 41 3.64 -14.56 7.39
N LEU A 42 3.02 -13.57 8.04
CA LEU A 42 3.67 -12.61 8.92
C LEU A 42 3.52 -13.04 10.39
N THR A 43 4.59 -12.89 11.18
CA THR A 43 4.47 -12.82 12.63
C THR A 43 3.83 -11.49 13.04
N ARG A 44 3.26 -11.43 14.25
CA ARG A 44 2.69 -10.18 14.77
C ARG A 44 3.73 -9.06 14.84
N GLY A 45 4.96 -9.37 15.23
CA GLY A 45 6.04 -8.38 15.27
C GLY A 45 6.31 -7.74 13.90
N GLU A 46 6.46 -8.55 12.86
CA GLU A 46 6.67 -8.08 11.47
C GLU A 46 5.47 -7.28 10.95
N PHE A 47 4.26 -7.73 11.23
CA PHE A 47 3.02 -7.01 10.91
C PHE A 47 3.00 -5.63 11.54
N LEU A 48 3.28 -5.54 12.84
CA LEU A 48 3.30 -4.27 13.57
C LEU A 48 4.40 -3.33 13.07
N GLU A 49 5.55 -3.86 12.68
CA GLU A 49 6.63 -3.07 12.10
C GLU A 49 6.22 -2.43 10.76
N ILE A 50 5.60 -3.20 9.86
CA ILE A 50 5.09 -2.67 8.58
C ILE A 50 3.99 -1.64 8.83
N CYS A 51 3.05 -1.92 9.73
CA CYS A 51 1.98 -0.98 10.08
C CYS A 51 2.52 0.32 10.66
N LYS A 52 3.52 0.26 11.54
CA LYS A 52 4.19 1.43 12.11
C LYS A 52 4.89 2.26 11.04
N TRP A 53 5.61 1.60 10.13
CA TRP A 53 6.27 2.27 9.02
C TRP A 53 5.27 3.02 8.13
N LYS A 54 4.15 2.39 7.77
CA LYS A 54 3.14 3.01 6.89
C LYS A 54 2.30 4.06 7.58
N SER A 55 1.85 3.80 8.79
CA SER A 55 0.89 4.65 9.51
C SER A 55 1.08 4.54 11.03
N PRO A 56 2.01 5.31 11.62
CA PRO A 56 2.22 5.30 13.07
C PRO A 56 0.93 5.54 13.88
N ARG A 57 -0.01 6.33 13.34
CA ARG A 57 -1.28 6.63 13.99
C ARG A 57 -2.22 5.43 14.14
N SER A 58 -2.11 4.43 13.26
CA SER A 58 -2.93 3.22 13.32
C SER A 58 -2.37 2.16 14.27
N GLN A 59 -1.15 2.34 14.79
CA GLN A 59 -0.45 1.40 15.65
C GLN A 59 -1.27 0.89 16.84
N PRO A 60 -1.95 1.74 17.63
CA PRO A 60 -2.74 1.25 18.76
C PRO A 60 -3.88 0.31 18.35
N ARG A 61 -4.45 0.49 17.16
CA ARG A 61 -5.48 -0.39 16.61
C ARG A 61 -4.85 -1.67 16.04
N CYS A 62 -3.73 -1.57 15.33
CA CYS A 62 -3.00 -2.73 14.80
C CYS A 62 -2.54 -3.65 15.94
N ALA A 63 -2.11 -3.10 17.07
CA ALA A 63 -1.66 -3.85 18.24
C ALA A 63 -2.77 -4.68 18.92
N GLN A 64 -4.04 -4.45 18.60
CA GLN A 64 -5.18 -5.24 19.08
C GLN A 64 -5.37 -6.57 18.35
N ASN A 65 -4.61 -6.84 17.30
CA ASN A 65 -4.60 -8.15 16.66
C ASN A 65 -3.61 -9.06 17.42
N ASP A 66 -4.06 -10.24 17.79
CA ASP A 66 -3.20 -11.27 18.40
C ASP A 66 -2.35 -11.99 17.34
N GLU A 67 -1.39 -12.80 17.78
CA GLU A 67 -0.48 -13.55 16.91
C GLU A 67 -1.24 -14.51 16.00
N PHE A 68 -2.20 -15.26 16.53
CA PHE A 68 -2.96 -16.24 15.77
C PHE A 68 -3.78 -15.59 14.66
N THR A 69 -4.45 -14.49 14.96
CA THR A 69 -5.22 -13.71 13.98
C THR A 69 -4.32 -13.18 12.85
N VAL A 70 -3.18 -12.58 13.19
CA VAL A 70 -2.23 -12.06 12.20
C VAL A 70 -1.71 -13.19 11.31
N LEU A 71 -1.25 -14.30 11.89
CA LEU A 71 -0.75 -15.44 11.15
C LEU A 71 -1.81 -15.99 10.19
N THR A 72 -3.00 -16.27 10.70
CA THR A 72 -4.09 -16.89 9.92
C THR A 72 -4.51 -16.01 8.76
N VAL A 73 -4.76 -14.72 9.02
CA VAL A 73 -5.22 -13.78 7.99
C VAL A 73 -4.13 -13.54 6.94
N THR A 74 -2.89 -13.31 7.36
CA THR A 74 -1.81 -13.03 6.41
C THR A 74 -1.45 -14.26 5.59
N LYS A 75 -1.50 -15.47 6.17
CA LYS A 75 -1.32 -16.73 5.43
C LYS A 75 -2.38 -16.87 4.34
N ALA A 76 -3.66 -16.76 4.70
CA ALA A 76 -4.75 -16.85 3.73
C ALA A 76 -4.64 -15.79 2.63
N ALA A 77 -4.30 -14.56 2.98
CA ALA A 77 -4.13 -13.47 2.02
C ALA A 77 -2.94 -13.68 1.08
N LEU A 78 -1.81 -14.18 1.56
CA LEU A 78 -0.62 -14.40 0.72
C LEU A 78 -0.73 -15.66 -0.14
N ASP A 79 -1.55 -16.63 0.26
CA ASP A 79 -1.75 -17.89 -0.45
C ASP A 79 -2.75 -17.76 -1.60
N THR A 80 -3.83 -16.96 -1.44
CA THR A 80 -4.84 -16.80 -2.48
C THR A 80 -4.31 -16.11 -3.74
N GLY A 81 -4.76 -16.57 -4.91
CA GLY A 81 -4.56 -15.92 -6.21
C GLY A 81 -5.53 -14.78 -6.51
N ASP A 82 -6.64 -14.71 -5.78
CA ASP A 82 -7.73 -13.75 -6.00
C ASP A 82 -7.39 -12.38 -5.40
N GLU A 83 -7.29 -11.36 -6.26
CA GLU A 83 -6.86 -9.99 -5.85
C GLU A 83 -7.90 -9.30 -4.94
N PRO A 84 -9.20 -9.36 -5.21
CA PRO A 84 -10.23 -8.87 -4.30
C PRO A 84 -10.17 -9.53 -2.93
N LEU A 85 -10.17 -10.86 -2.89
CA LEU A 85 -10.13 -11.62 -1.65
C LEU A 85 -8.86 -11.31 -0.83
N LYS A 86 -7.72 -11.21 -1.51
CA LYS A 86 -6.44 -10.90 -0.89
C LYS A 86 -6.46 -9.60 -0.10
N ILE A 87 -6.90 -8.52 -0.72
CA ILE A 87 -6.92 -7.20 -0.08
C ILE A 87 -7.98 -7.13 1.02
N ASP A 88 -9.14 -7.76 0.82
CA ASP A 88 -10.22 -7.77 1.81
C ASP A 88 -9.87 -8.59 3.04
N LEU A 89 -9.22 -9.75 2.89
CA LEU A 89 -8.68 -10.51 4.02
C LEU A 89 -7.77 -9.64 4.88
N LEU A 90 -6.79 -8.96 4.30
CA LEU A 90 -5.89 -8.09 5.06
C LEU A 90 -6.62 -6.96 5.78
N ARG A 91 -7.70 -6.44 5.20
CA ARG A 91 -8.53 -5.38 5.78
C ARG A 91 -9.44 -5.84 6.91
N THR A 92 -9.55 -7.14 7.17
CA THR A 92 -10.20 -7.65 8.37
C THR A 92 -9.39 -7.39 9.63
N LEU A 93 -8.06 -7.23 9.51
CA LEU A 93 -7.19 -6.90 10.63
C LEU A 93 -7.50 -5.50 11.17
N LYS A 94 -7.59 -5.39 12.49
CA LYS A 94 -7.84 -4.11 13.15
C LYS A 94 -6.76 -3.09 12.80
N GLY A 95 -7.16 -1.89 12.40
CA GLY A 95 -6.24 -0.81 12.03
C GLY A 95 -5.67 -0.90 10.61
N VAL A 96 -6.03 -1.92 9.84
CA VAL A 96 -5.61 -2.10 8.45
C VAL A 96 -6.70 -1.60 7.50
N GLU A 97 -6.40 -0.51 6.81
CA GLU A 97 -7.20 0.05 5.72
C GLU A 97 -6.43 -0.10 4.40
N TRP A 98 -7.01 0.31 3.27
CA TRP A 98 -6.46 0.16 1.92
C TRP A 98 -4.95 0.49 1.80
N PRO A 99 -4.46 1.65 2.33
CA PRO A 99 -3.03 1.96 2.23
C PRO A 99 -2.15 0.98 3.00
N THR A 100 -2.58 0.53 4.18
CA THR A 100 -1.81 -0.41 5.00
C THR A 100 -1.87 -1.81 4.39
N ALA A 101 -3.04 -2.27 3.93
CA ALA A 101 -3.19 -3.56 3.27
C ALA A 101 -2.32 -3.66 2.00
N SER A 102 -2.35 -2.64 1.14
CA SER A 102 -1.49 -2.59 -0.05
C SER A 102 0.01 -2.54 0.31
N THR A 103 0.38 -1.94 1.45
CA THR A 103 1.76 -1.95 1.94
C THR A 103 2.19 -3.35 2.38
N LEU A 104 1.32 -4.10 3.08
CA LEU A 104 1.60 -5.49 3.44
C LEU A 104 1.86 -6.34 2.19
N LEU A 105 1.05 -6.17 1.14
CA LEU A 105 1.27 -6.84 -0.15
C LEU A 105 2.57 -6.38 -0.83
N HIS A 106 2.84 -5.07 -0.85
CA HIS A 106 4.06 -4.52 -1.42
C HIS A 106 5.33 -5.11 -0.79
N VAL A 107 5.32 -5.26 0.53
CA VAL A 107 6.47 -5.82 1.26
C VAL A 107 6.57 -7.33 1.11
N CYS A 108 5.46 -8.06 1.20
CA CYS A 108 5.47 -9.50 1.47
C CYS A 108 5.14 -10.39 0.26
N ASP A 109 4.23 -9.94 -0.62
CA ASP A 109 3.72 -10.80 -1.69
C ASP A 109 4.76 -11.10 -2.78
N ARG A 110 4.58 -12.23 -3.47
CA ARG A 110 5.42 -12.64 -4.60
C ARG A 110 5.15 -11.81 -5.84
N ARG A 111 3.91 -11.37 -6.02
CA ARG A 111 3.49 -10.50 -7.14
C ARG A 111 3.87 -9.05 -6.87
N PRO A 112 4.02 -8.23 -7.93
CA PRO A 112 4.35 -6.82 -7.77
C PRO A 112 3.11 -6.00 -7.34
N TYR A 113 3.24 -5.22 -6.27
CA TYR A 113 2.23 -4.28 -5.78
C TYR A 113 2.85 -2.91 -5.54
N ALA A 114 2.24 -1.86 -6.08
CA ALA A 114 2.49 -0.49 -5.65
C ALA A 114 1.57 -0.16 -4.45
N ILE A 115 2.02 0.71 -3.57
CA ILE A 115 1.25 1.11 -2.40
C ILE A 115 0.13 2.06 -2.82
N LEU A 116 -1.12 1.69 -2.54
CA LEU A 116 -2.27 2.54 -2.80
C LEU A 116 -2.36 3.62 -1.73
N ASP A 117 -1.93 4.84 -2.05
CA ASP A 117 -2.10 5.98 -1.18
C ASP A 117 -2.45 7.27 -1.96
N TYR A 118 -2.85 8.31 -1.23
CA TYR A 118 -3.30 9.57 -1.83
C TYR A 118 -2.22 10.27 -2.66
N ARG A 119 -0.93 10.13 -2.28
CA ARG A 119 0.19 10.73 -3.02
C ARG A 119 0.40 10.04 -4.36
N ALA A 120 0.38 8.71 -4.36
CA ALA A 120 0.47 7.93 -5.58
C ALA A 120 -0.71 8.25 -6.51
N LEU A 121 -1.93 8.31 -5.97
CA LEU A 121 -3.13 8.65 -6.74
C LEU A 121 -3.06 10.07 -7.30
N TRP A 122 -2.59 11.05 -6.51
CA TRP A 122 -2.39 12.39 -7.02
C TRP A 122 -1.40 12.42 -8.19
N SER A 123 -0.30 11.72 -8.10
CA SER A 123 0.69 11.60 -9.18
C SER A 123 0.15 10.93 -10.44
N LEU A 124 -0.95 10.19 -10.30
CA LEU A 124 -1.69 9.52 -11.36
C LEU A 124 -2.94 10.30 -11.82
N GLY A 125 -3.04 11.58 -11.50
CA GLY A 125 -4.06 12.47 -12.04
C GLY A 125 -5.27 12.74 -11.14
N HIS A 126 -5.39 12.10 -9.99
CA HIS A 126 -6.47 12.39 -9.04
C HIS A 126 -6.16 13.68 -8.26
N ALA A 127 -7.00 14.72 -8.42
CA ALA A 127 -6.79 16.01 -7.76
C ALA A 127 -7.10 15.94 -6.25
N GLU A 128 -8.14 15.18 -5.90
CA GLU A 128 -8.57 14.94 -4.51
C GLU A 128 -8.36 13.47 -4.13
N PRO A 129 -8.18 13.14 -2.82
CA PRO A 129 -8.13 11.76 -2.39
C PRO A 129 -9.46 11.07 -2.71
N PRO A 130 -9.51 10.11 -3.63
CA PRO A 130 -10.74 9.43 -3.95
C PRO A 130 -11.15 8.52 -2.79
N ARG A 131 -12.44 8.22 -2.72
CA ARG A 131 -12.90 7.14 -1.86
C ARG A 131 -12.28 5.82 -2.34
N TYR A 132 -11.58 5.12 -1.45
CA TYR A 132 -11.03 3.81 -1.77
C TYR A 132 -12.14 2.79 -1.96
N THR A 133 -12.19 2.17 -3.13
CA THR A 133 -13.13 1.09 -3.50
C THR A 133 -12.37 -0.07 -4.12
N MET A 134 -13.02 -1.21 -4.28
CA MET A 134 -12.44 -2.37 -4.96
C MET A 134 -12.14 -2.06 -6.43
N GLU A 135 -13.03 -1.32 -7.10
CA GLU A 135 -12.83 -0.93 -8.50
C GLU A 135 -11.60 -0.03 -8.66
N LEU A 136 -11.42 0.93 -7.73
CA LEU A 136 -10.23 1.79 -7.72
C LEU A 136 -8.97 0.96 -7.49
N TRP A 137 -9.00 0.01 -6.53
CA TRP A 137 -7.87 -0.87 -6.24
C TRP A 137 -7.45 -1.69 -7.45
N LEU A 138 -8.41 -2.40 -8.08
CA LEU A 138 -8.10 -3.24 -9.23
C LEU A 138 -7.60 -2.45 -10.43
N ALA A 139 -8.20 -1.29 -10.71
CA ALA A 139 -7.74 -0.39 -11.76
C ALA A 139 -6.34 0.16 -11.48
N TYR A 140 -6.04 0.56 -10.23
CA TYR A 140 -4.73 1.01 -9.80
C TYR A 140 -3.67 -0.08 -9.94
N LEU A 141 -3.99 -1.29 -9.49
CA LEU A 141 -3.11 -2.45 -9.56
C LEU A 141 -2.76 -2.79 -11.02
N GLN A 142 -3.76 -2.86 -11.88
CA GLN A 142 -3.56 -3.13 -13.31
C GLN A 142 -2.68 -2.04 -13.95
N PHE A 143 -3.03 -0.76 -13.73
CA PHE A 143 -2.31 0.36 -14.30
C PHE A 143 -0.83 0.40 -13.86
N THR A 144 -0.56 0.25 -12.56
CA THR A 144 0.81 0.32 -12.03
C THR A 144 1.66 -0.86 -12.50
N ARG A 145 1.10 -2.06 -12.58
CA ARG A 145 1.78 -3.24 -13.14
C ARG A 145 2.11 -3.06 -14.62
N ASP A 146 1.16 -2.58 -15.41
CA ASP A 146 1.37 -2.34 -16.84
C ASP A 146 2.39 -1.24 -17.09
N LEU A 147 2.35 -0.17 -16.30
CA LEU A 147 3.31 0.90 -16.39
C LEU A 147 4.73 0.42 -16.02
N ALA A 148 4.89 -0.29 -14.92
CA ALA A 148 6.18 -0.84 -14.50
C ALA A 148 6.75 -1.79 -15.57
N ARG A 149 5.91 -2.65 -16.15
CA ARG A 149 6.29 -3.57 -17.23
C ARG A 149 6.73 -2.81 -18.49
N ARG A 150 5.95 -1.82 -18.94
CA ARG A 150 6.28 -1.01 -20.12
C ARG A 150 7.58 -0.22 -19.96
N LEU A 151 7.90 0.20 -18.75
CA LEU A 151 9.13 0.93 -18.44
C LEU A 151 10.30 0.02 -18.07
N SER A 152 10.08 -1.31 -17.98
CA SER A 152 11.07 -2.29 -17.56
C SER A 152 11.69 -1.95 -16.19
N ILE A 153 10.88 -1.49 -15.22
CA ILE A 153 11.33 -1.08 -13.89
C ILE A 153 10.69 -1.93 -12.78
N ASP A 154 11.38 -1.98 -11.64
CA ASP A 154 10.80 -2.54 -10.41
C ASP A 154 9.59 -1.73 -9.93
N ILE A 155 8.55 -2.42 -9.47
CA ILE A 155 7.32 -1.77 -8.97
C ILE A 155 7.60 -0.84 -7.79
N GLY A 156 8.58 -1.14 -6.95
CA GLY A 156 9.00 -0.28 -5.85
C GLY A 156 9.68 1.00 -6.34
N ALA A 157 10.39 0.95 -7.47
CA ALA A 157 10.91 2.17 -8.10
C ALA A 157 9.79 3.06 -8.61
N LEU A 158 8.76 2.47 -9.24
CA LEU A 158 7.56 3.22 -9.64
C LEU A 158 6.86 3.82 -8.42
N ASP A 159 6.63 3.04 -7.37
CA ASP A 159 5.98 3.49 -6.14
C ASP A 159 6.70 4.70 -5.52
N ARG A 160 8.01 4.62 -5.35
CA ARG A 160 8.83 5.72 -4.85
C ARG A 160 8.75 6.96 -5.72
N ALA A 161 8.74 6.80 -7.05
CA ALA A 161 8.63 7.92 -7.98
C ALA A 161 7.28 8.64 -7.85
N LEU A 162 6.18 7.90 -7.78
CA LEU A 162 4.84 8.45 -7.60
C LEU A 162 4.73 9.23 -6.29
N TRP A 163 5.21 8.65 -5.20
CA TRP A 163 5.18 9.27 -3.89
C TRP A 163 6.05 10.53 -3.84
N GLN A 164 7.28 10.46 -4.35
CA GLN A 164 8.24 11.57 -4.30
C GLN A 164 7.78 12.75 -5.17
N TYR A 165 7.25 12.46 -6.36
CA TYR A 165 6.70 13.50 -7.22
C TYR A 165 5.57 14.27 -6.52
N SER A 166 4.62 13.57 -5.92
CA SER A 166 3.55 14.20 -5.13
C SER A 166 4.10 15.03 -3.97
N LYS A 167 5.06 14.48 -3.21
CA LYS A 167 5.66 15.20 -2.08
C LYS A 167 6.24 16.56 -2.48
N GLU A 168 6.87 16.66 -3.65
CA GLU A 168 7.54 17.87 -4.11
C GLU A 168 6.63 18.79 -4.94
N ARG A 169 5.58 18.29 -5.56
CA ARG A 169 4.79 19.00 -6.56
C ARG A 169 3.32 19.21 -6.22
N GLN A 170 2.79 18.45 -5.26
CA GLN A 170 1.41 18.62 -4.85
C GLN A 170 1.23 19.90 -4.02
N PRO A 171 0.35 20.83 -4.41
CA PRO A 171 0.04 22.01 -3.61
C PRO A 171 -0.43 21.60 -2.20
N GLY A 172 0.13 22.19 -1.16
CA GLY A 172 -0.20 21.84 0.24
C GLY A 172 0.35 20.49 0.72
N GLY A 173 1.24 19.86 -0.05
CA GLY A 173 1.79 18.51 0.22
C GLY A 173 2.62 18.30 1.49
N GLY A 174 2.73 19.31 2.34
CA GLY A 174 3.48 19.26 3.61
C GLY A 174 2.75 18.65 4.80
N SER A 175 1.44 18.44 4.76
CA SER A 175 0.69 17.99 5.93
C SER A 175 -0.34 16.88 5.63
N THR A 176 -0.27 15.84 6.45
CA THR A 176 -1.29 14.87 6.90
C THR A 176 -2.26 14.27 5.88
N GLN A 177 -2.20 12.93 5.80
CA GLN A 177 -3.30 12.14 5.23
C GLN A 177 -4.65 12.52 5.89
N PRO A 178 -5.71 12.72 5.10
CA PRO A 178 -7.05 12.85 5.67
C PRO A 178 -7.40 11.57 6.46
N SER A 179 -7.99 11.73 7.63
CA SER A 179 -8.53 10.61 8.41
C SER A 179 -9.57 9.84 7.59
N PRO A 180 -9.57 8.51 7.61
CA PRO A 180 -10.66 7.73 7.03
C PRO A 180 -11.97 8.11 7.72
N ALA A 181 -13.00 8.37 6.93
CA ALA A 181 -14.36 8.62 7.44
C ALA A 181 -14.79 7.45 8.36
N PRO A 182 -15.48 7.74 9.49
CA PRO A 182 -15.93 6.70 10.40
C PRO A 182 -16.87 5.75 9.66
N ARG A 183 -16.65 4.44 9.82
CA ARG A 183 -17.59 3.42 9.32
C ARG A 183 -18.94 3.68 10.00
N ARG A 184 -19.98 3.93 9.20
CA ARG A 184 -21.34 3.92 9.72
C ARG A 184 -21.60 2.51 10.27
N SER A 185 -21.79 2.41 11.57
CA SER A 185 -22.32 1.21 12.20
C SER A 185 -23.68 0.91 11.52
N ALA A 186 -23.80 -0.27 10.92
CA ALA A 186 -25.08 -0.77 10.54
C ALA A 186 -25.92 -0.90 11.81
N SER A 187 -26.89 -0.01 11.97
CA SER A 187 -27.91 -0.11 13.00
C SER A 187 -28.69 -1.39 12.75
N ARG A 188 -28.53 -2.36 13.64
CA ARG A 188 -29.52 -3.44 13.77
C ARG A 188 -30.83 -2.77 14.14
N GLN A 189 -31.80 -2.83 13.27
CA GLN A 189 -33.19 -2.63 13.66
C GLN A 189 -33.72 -3.92 14.30
N PRO A 190 -34.62 -3.80 15.29
CA PRO A 190 -35.17 -4.93 16.05
C PRO A 190 -36.05 -5.83 15.21
#